data_55a1d74b859812d8329d91ed10f27387
#
_entry.id   55a1d74b859812d8329d91ed10f27387
#
_cell.length_a   1.000
_cell.length_b   1.000
_cell.length_c   1.000
_cell.angle_alpha   90.00
_cell.angle_beta   90.00
_cell.angle_gamma   90.00
#
_symmetry.space_group_name_H-M   'P 1'
#
loop_
_entity.id
_entity.type
_entity.pdbx_description
1 polymer ?
#
loop_
_entity_poly.entity_id
_entity_poly.type
_entity_poly.pdbx_seq_one_letter_code
_entity_poly.pdbx_strand_id
1 'polypeptide(L)'
;MSFVVAEPDMMASAASDVARIGAAISAANDAAAVTTTQLLAAGADEVSQGIAALFGTYARDYQTVSAQIAAYHDHIVRALGAGAEAYAGAEATNRALVQPSPNGTVGSPGPTVLIMGPTGNPGPTFRYLQQVYNLYLRPFYPGSPVFGVTTPEQFQPFTGIPSLTFDQSVAAGAADLHAAIMAQHAAGHDVVVLGFSQSASVATAEMRYLASLPVDLRPGPDQLSFVLLGDPNNPNGGLLARFPGLFVQPLGLTFNGATPSNLYPTTVYTRQYDGFADFPQYPLNIPADLNALLGIYYAHGTYQELTRSEE
;
A
#
# COMPACT_ATOMS: atom_id res chain seq x y z
N MET A 1 1.66 18.92 -12.47
CA MET A 1 1.92 17.80 -11.55
C MET A 1 3.31 17.97 -10.98
N SER A 2 3.45 18.08 -9.66
CA SER A 2 4.76 18.09 -9.02
C SER A 2 5.17 16.64 -8.79
N PHE A 3 6.23 16.20 -9.45
CA PHE A 3 6.82 14.90 -9.18
C PHE A 3 7.66 15.02 -7.90
N VAL A 4 7.48 14.10 -6.95
CA VAL A 4 8.39 13.91 -5.83
C VAL A 4 9.44 12.90 -6.31
N VAL A 5 10.66 13.35 -6.49
CA VAL A 5 11.79 12.46 -6.75
C VAL A 5 12.38 12.11 -5.37
N ALA A 6 12.33 10.84 -4.99
CA ALA A 6 13.02 10.34 -3.81
C ALA A 6 14.43 9.90 -4.22
N GLU A 7 15.45 10.51 -3.61
CA GLU A 7 16.84 10.09 -3.76
C GLU A 7 17.25 9.26 -2.54
N PRO A 8 17.43 7.93 -2.66
CA PRO A 8 17.73 7.04 -1.53
C PRO A 8 18.98 7.47 -0.74
N ASP A 9 20.00 7.92 -1.43
CA ASP A 9 21.25 8.37 -0.80
C ASP A 9 21.06 9.64 0.04
N MET A 10 20.21 10.56 -0.40
CA MET A 10 19.85 11.74 0.38
C MET A 10 19.02 11.39 1.62
N MET A 11 18.11 10.41 1.50
CA MET A 11 17.33 9.92 2.64
C MET A 11 18.23 9.21 3.67
N ALA A 12 19.18 8.40 3.23
CA ALA A 12 20.16 7.76 4.11
C ALA A 12 21.07 8.78 4.80
N SER A 13 21.51 9.82 4.07
CA SER A 13 22.27 10.92 4.63
C SER A 13 21.45 11.68 5.68
N ALA A 14 20.20 12.01 5.40
CA ALA A 14 19.31 12.66 6.36
C ALA A 14 19.11 11.81 7.61
N ALA A 15 18.92 10.47 7.48
CA ALA A 15 18.85 9.56 8.60
C ALA A 15 20.11 9.62 9.48
N SER A 16 21.30 9.66 8.86
CA SER A 16 22.58 9.79 9.57
C SER A 16 22.71 11.13 10.29
N ASP A 17 22.25 12.22 9.68
CA ASP A 17 22.28 13.56 10.29
C ASP A 17 21.36 13.63 11.50
N VAL A 18 20.14 13.09 11.37
CA VAL A 18 19.18 12.98 12.46
C VAL A 18 19.74 12.12 13.59
N ALA A 19 20.39 10.99 13.30
CA ALA A 19 21.04 10.14 14.31
C ALA A 19 22.14 10.89 15.07
N ARG A 20 22.97 11.68 14.38
CA ARG A 20 24.03 12.50 15.03
C ARG A 20 23.45 13.56 15.96
N ILE A 21 22.37 14.21 15.56
CA ILE A 21 21.69 15.21 16.42
C ILE A 21 21.16 14.52 17.67
N GLY A 22 20.50 13.37 17.53
CA GLY A 22 19.99 12.60 18.67
C GLY A 22 21.09 12.16 19.64
N ALA A 23 22.20 11.65 19.12
CA ALA A 23 23.37 11.27 19.92
C ALA A 23 23.96 12.47 20.67
N ALA A 24 24.06 13.64 20.05
CA ALA A 24 24.57 14.86 20.69
C ALA A 24 23.64 15.33 21.84
N ILE A 25 22.33 15.29 21.62
CA ILE A 25 21.34 15.65 22.67
C ILE A 25 21.42 14.66 23.84
N SER A 26 21.48 13.36 23.57
CA SER A 26 21.60 12.32 24.60
C SER A 26 22.88 12.52 25.44
N ALA A 27 24.01 12.74 24.76
CA ALA A 27 25.29 12.98 25.46
C ALA A 27 25.24 14.23 26.35
N ALA A 28 24.60 15.32 25.90
CA ALA A 28 24.43 16.53 26.69
C ALA A 28 23.52 16.28 27.91
N ASN A 29 22.43 15.53 27.76
CA ASN A 29 21.51 15.17 28.83
C ASN A 29 22.19 14.24 29.86
N ASP A 30 22.98 13.27 29.42
CA ASP A 30 23.75 12.38 30.30
C ASP A 30 24.79 13.16 31.09
N ALA A 31 25.48 14.10 30.48
CA ALA A 31 26.44 14.96 31.12
C ALA A 31 25.81 15.85 32.21
N ALA A 32 24.58 16.31 32.02
CA ALA A 32 23.83 17.12 32.98
C ALA A 32 23.12 16.32 34.06
N ALA A 33 22.93 14.99 33.89
CA ALA A 33 22.07 14.17 34.71
C ALA A 33 22.49 14.18 36.19
N VAL A 34 23.74 13.89 36.51
CA VAL A 34 24.24 13.80 37.90
C VAL A 34 24.14 15.15 38.60
N THR A 35 24.58 16.22 37.97
CA THR A 35 24.63 17.57 38.59
C THR A 35 23.23 18.14 38.83
N THR A 36 22.24 17.76 38.05
CA THR A 36 20.86 18.26 38.17
C THR A 36 19.98 17.38 39.05
N THR A 37 20.17 16.03 39.03
CA THR A 37 19.35 15.09 39.81
C THR A 37 19.83 14.90 41.25
N GLN A 38 21.10 15.27 41.54
CA GLN A 38 21.74 15.13 42.85
C GLN A 38 22.15 16.49 43.45
N LEU A 39 21.31 17.51 43.25
CA LEU A 39 21.54 18.84 43.77
C LEU A 39 21.59 18.83 45.28
N LEU A 40 22.70 19.35 45.84
CA LEU A 40 22.85 19.47 47.30
C LEU A 40 22.07 20.71 47.79
N ALA A 41 21.48 20.58 49.00
CA ALA A 41 20.85 21.71 49.65
C ALA A 41 21.88 22.79 49.99
N ALA A 42 21.54 24.07 49.76
CA ALA A 42 22.41 25.20 50.04
C ALA A 42 22.67 25.43 51.52
N GLY A 43 21.79 24.92 52.40
CA GLY A 43 21.87 24.98 53.85
C GLY A 43 21.20 23.74 54.48
N ALA A 44 21.39 23.62 55.82
CA ALA A 44 20.80 22.54 56.60
C ALA A 44 19.31 22.76 56.99
N ASP A 45 18.75 23.93 56.57
CA ASP A 45 17.38 24.30 56.86
C ASP A 45 16.35 23.61 55.95
N GLU A 46 15.09 23.51 56.39
CA GLU A 46 14.01 22.82 55.68
C GLU A 46 13.67 23.43 54.31
N VAL A 47 13.85 24.76 54.14
CA VAL A 47 13.59 25.45 52.89
C VAL A 47 14.63 25.07 51.84
N SER A 48 15.91 25.09 52.22
CA SER A 48 17.03 24.69 51.35
C SER A 48 16.89 23.22 50.91
N GLN A 49 16.50 22.35 51.83
CA GLN A 49 16.26 20.91 51.55
C GLN A 49 15.04 20.72 50.61
N GLY A 50 13.96 21.45 50.90
CA GLY A 50 12.74 21.41 50.06
C GLY A 50 13.01 21.87 48.62
N ILE A 51 13.81 22.95 48.45
CA ILE A 51 14.19 23.45 47.14
C ILE A 51 15.06 22.44 46.37
N ALA A 52 16.06 21.85 47.03
CA ALA A 52 16.92 20.83 46.43
C ALA A 52 16.12 19.59 45.99
N ALA A 53 15.18 19.15 46.82
CA ALA A 53 14.30 18.04 46.52
C ALA A 53 13.38 18.33 45.30
N LEU A 54 12.83 19.54 45.25
CA LEU A 54 11.99 19.99 44.11
C LEU A 54 12.79 19.97 42.79
N PHE A 55 13.95 20.59 42.76
CA PHE A 55 14.79 20.61 41.56
C PHE A 55 15.24 19.20 41.14
N GLY A 56 15.63 18.36 42.13
CA GLY A 56 15.99 16.97 41.87
C GLY A 56 14.84 16.14 41.30
N THR A 57 13.60 16.42 41.72
CA THR A 57 12.40 15.76 41.17
C THR A 57 12.18 16.18 39.70
N TYR A 58 12.15 17.47 39.42
CA TYR A 58 12.02 17.98 38.06
C TYR A 58 13.13 17.48 37.13
N ALA A 59 14.36 17.39 37.63
CA ALA A 59 15.48 16.87 36.83
C ALA A 59 15.28 15.38 36.50
N ARG A 60 14.75 14.55 37.38
CA ARG A 60 14.43 13.14 37.11
C ARG A 60 13.28 13.00 36.12
N ASP A 61 12.24 13.84 36.25
CA ASP A 61 11.13 13.87 35.31
C ASP A 61 11.61 14.25 33.89
N TYR A 62 12.47 15.29 33.83
CA TYR A 62 13.12 15.67 32.58
C TYR A 62 13.91 14.53 31.94
N GLN A 63 14.73 13.81 32.72
CA GLN A 63 15.50 12.65 32.20
C GLN A 63 14.58 11.55 31.67
N THR A 64 13.45 11.32 32.34
CA THR A 64 12.45 10.35 31.87
C THR A 64 11.85 10.73 30.53
N VAL A 65 11.44 11.99 30.36
CA VAL A 65 10.91 12.50 29.09
C VAL A 65 11.99 12.48 28.00
N SER A 66 13.22 12.85 28.35
CA SER A 66 14.36 12.86 27.43
C SER A 66 14.65 11.44 26.89
N ALA A 67 14.57 10.41 27.73
CA ALA A 67 14.73 9.02 27.32
C ALA A 67 13.61 8.58 26.34
N GLN A 68 12.37 9.02 26.57
CA GLN A 68 11.26 8.73 25.64
C GLN A 68 11.45 9.44 24.28
N ILE A 69 11.91 10.68 24.31
CA ILE A 69 12.23 11.44 23.07
C ILE A 69 13.36 10.74 22.31
N ALA A 70 14.41 10.27 22.99
CA ALA A 70 15.51 9.54 22.36
C ALA A 70 15.01 8.25 21.66
N ALA A 71 14.16 7.46 22.33
CA ALA A 71 13.58 6.27 21.75
C ALA A 71 12.70 6.57 20.50
N TYR A 72 11.93 7.66 20.54
CA TYR A 72 11.15 8.11 19.38
C TYR A 72 12.06 8.59 18.24
N HIS A 73 13.11 9.29 18.54
CA HIS A 73 14.12 9.74 17.58
C HIS A 73 14.78 8.56 16.86
N ASP A 74 15.19 7.53 17.60
CA ASP A 74 15.72 6.28 17.05
C ASP A 74 14.72 5.57 16.13
N HIS A 75 13.43 5.65 16.46
CA HIS A 75 12.39 5.10 15.59
C HIS A 75 12.31 5.85 14.25
N ILE A 76 12.39 7.18 14.27
CA ILE A 76 12.41 8.00 13.04
C ILE A 76 13.64 7.68 12.19
N VAL A 77 14.82 7.56 12.80
CA VAL A 77 16.07 7.22 12.08
C VAL A 77 15.92 5.87 11.39
N ARG A 78 15.40 4.86 12.08
CA ARG A 78 15.16 3.53 11.47
C ARG A 78 14.13 3.57 10.35
N ALA A 79 13.06 4.35 10.51
CA ALA A 79 12.03 4.49 9.48
C ALA A 79 12.57 5.17 8.20
N LEU A 80 13.39 6.21 8.35
CA LEU A 80 14.07 6.88 7.23
C LEU A 80 15.06 5.94 6.52
N GLY A 81 15.85 5.17 7.28
CA GLY A 81 16.79 4.20 6.73
C GLY A 81 16.06 3.09 5.97
N ALA A 82 15.01 2.51 6.54
CA ALA A 82 14.21 1.49 5.88
C ALA A 82 13.52 2.04 4.61
N GLY A 83 13.08 3.29 4.64
CA GLY A 83 12.55 3.98 3.46
C GLY A 83 13.60 4.11 2.35
N ALA A 84 14.82 4.53 2.68
CA ALA A 84 15.92 4.65 1.73
C ALA A 84 16.26 3.30 1.09
N GLU A 85 16.34 2.22 1.88
CA GLU A 85 16.59 0.86 1.39
C GLU A 85 15.46 0.36 0.48
N ALA A 86 14.21 0.64 0.82
CA ALA A 86 13.06 0.26 0.00
C ALA A 86 13.08 0.97 -1.37
N TYR A 87 13.39 2.26 -1.40
CA TYR A 87 13.54 3.00 -2.66
C TYR A 87 14.75 2.51 -3.47
N ALA A 88 15.91 2.29 -2.84
CA ALA A 88 17.09 1.74 -3.52
C ALA A 88 16.83 0.35 -4.11
N GLY A 89 16.10 -0.49 -3.39
CA GLY A 89 15.68 -1.82 -3.85
C GLY A 89 14.73 -1.75 -5.05
N ALA A 90 13.77 -0.84 -5.02
CA ALA A 90 12.87 -0.59 -6.15
C ALA A 90 13.63 -0.09 -7.39
N GLU A 91 14.54 0.87 -7.22
CA GLU A 91 15.41 1.37 -8.30
C GLU A 91 16.32 0.30 -8.88
N ALA A 92 16.94 -0.56 -8.04
CA ALA A 92 17.78 -1.65 -8.49
C ALA A 92 16.94 -2.68 -9.29
N THR A 93 15.73 -2.96 -8.84
CA THR A 93 14.81 -3.87 -9.54
C THR A 93 14.38 -3.30 -10.88
N ASN A 94 13.98 -2.03 -10.92
CA ASN A 94 13.63 -1.34 -12.15
C ASN A 94 14.81 -1.31 -13.14
N ARG A 95 16.04 -1.08 -12.66
CA ARG A 95 17.24 -1.10 -13.48
C ARG A 95 17.55 -2.51 -14.02
N ALA A 96 17.35 -3.56 -13.22
CA ALA A 96 17.53 -4.95 -13.66
C ALA A 96 16.51 -5.36 -14.74
N LEU A 97 15.30 -4.81 -14.67
CA LEU A 97 14.23 -5.05 -15.65
C LEU A 97 14.46 -4.32 -16.99
N VAL A 98 15.22 -3.21 -16.98
CA VAL A 98 15.57 -2.42 -18.18
C VAL A 98 16.83 -2.92 -18.87
N GLN A 99 17.68 -3.73 -18.20
CA GLN A 99 18.88 -4.30 -18.82
C GLN A 99 18.56 -5.60 -19.58
N PRO A 100 18.89 -5.72 -20.88
CA PRO A 100 18.75 -6.96 -21.60
C PRO A 100 19.65 -8.02 -20.95
N SER A 101 19.03 -9.14 -20.59
CA SER A 101 19.74 -10.29 -19.99
C SER A 101 20.78 -10.84 -20.97
N PRO A 102 22.07 -10.97 -20.61
CA PRO A 102 23.11 -11.39 -21.55
C PRO A 102 23.07 -12.89 -21.97
N ASN A 103 22.07 -13.66 -21.48
CA ASN A 103 21.87 -15.08 -21.80
C ASN A 103 20.41 -15.45 -22.04
N GLY A 104 19.70 -14.67 -22.86
CA GLY A 104 18.33 -14.99 -23.25
C GLY A 104 18.29 -15.97 -24.41
N THR A 105 17.94 -17.21 -24.16
CA THR A 105 17.29 -18.05 -25.19
C THR A 105 16.02 -17.33 -25.65
N VAL A 106 15.90 -17.11 -26.98
CA VAL A 106 14.76 -16.48 -27.63
C VAL A 106 13.56 -17.43 -27.57
N GLY A 107 12.87 -17.44 -26.42
CA GLY A 107 11.47 -17.77 -26.33
C GLY A 107 10.75 -16.43 -26.17
N SER A 108 9.60 -16.24 -26.78
CA SER A 108 8.83 -15.00 -26.59
C SER A 108 8.74 -14.68 -25.09
N PRO A 109 9.16 -13.49 -24.65
CA PRO A 109 8.98 -13.14 -23.24
C PRO A 109 7.49 -13.26 -22.93
N GLY A 110 7.16 -13.88 -21.77
CA GLY A 110 5.77 -13.94 -21.32
C GLY A 110 5.16 -12.53 -21.23
N PRO A 111 3.86 -12.41 -21.04
CA PRO A 111 3.19 -11.11 -20.98
C PRO A 111 3.80 -10.26 -19.87
N THR A 112 3.78 -8.94 -20.06
CA THR A 112 4.15 -8.00 -18.98
C THR A 112 3.09 -8.01 -17.90
N VAL A 113 3.50 -8.20 -16.65
CA VAL A 113 2.62 -8.20 -15.49
C VAL A 113 2.62 -6.82 -14.84
N LEU A 114 1.44 -6.19 -14.73
CA LEU A 114 1.20 -4.93 -14.05
C LEU A 114 0.43 -5.19 -12.75
N ILE A 115 0.99 -4.81 -11.61
CA ILE A 115 0.39 -5.06 -10.29
C ILE A 115 0.12 -3.74 -9.58
N MET A 116 -1.11 -3.58 -9.10
CA MET A 116 -1.52 -2.47 -8.25
C MET A 116 -1.69 -2.94 -6.79
N GLY A 117 -1.56 -2.01 -5.85
CA GLY A 117 -1.81 -2.27 -4.42
C GLY A 117 -3.28 -2.11 -4.02
N PRO A 118 -3.66 -2.58 -2.82
CA PRO A 118 -4.98 -2.30 -2.23
C PRO A 118 -5.02 -0.89 -1.63
N THR A 119 -6.19 -0.49 -1.10
CA THR A 119 -6.37 0.76 -0.33
C THR A 119 -5.21 0.99 0.64
N GLY A 120 -4.63 2.19 0.59
CA GLY A 120 -3.50 2.59 1.45
C GLY A 120 -2.12 2.12 0.97
N ASN A 121 -2.03 1.45 -0.18
CA ASN A 121 -0.76 1.02 -0.79
C ASN A 121 -0.63 1.57 -2.22
N PRO A 122 -0.40 2.87 -2.38
CA PRO A 122 -0.36 3.52 -3.70
C PRO A 122 0.83 3.11 -4.56
N GLY A 123 1.95 2.75 -3.94
CA GLY A 123 3.15 2.26 -4.62
C GLY A 123 3.50 0.88 -4.09
N PRO A 124 3.05 -0.19 -4.77
CA PRO A 124 3.25 -1.54 -4.26
C PRO A 124 4.74 -1.87 -4.10
N THR A 125 5.13 -2.28 -2.89
CA THR A 125 6.51 -2.61 -2.55
C THR A 125 6.97 -3.87 -3.29
N PHE A 126 8.28 -4.00 -3.50
CA PHE A 126 8.86 -5.21 -4.10
C PHE A 126 8.41 -6.50 -3.40
N ARG A 127 8.34 -6.49 -2.06
CA ARG A 127 7.86 -7.65 -1.30
C ARG A 127 6.42 -8.01 -1.67
N TYR A 128 5.54 -7.03 -1.73
CA TYR A 128 4.15 -7.24 -2.14
C TYR A 128 4.06 -7.79 -3.56
N LEU A 129 4.79 -7.17 -4.52
CA LEU A 129 4.84 -7.64 -5.90
C LEU A 129 5.25 -9.10 -5.99
N GLN A 130 6.32 -9.50 -5.27
CA GLN A 130 6.80 -10.87 -5.25
C GLN A 130 5.80 -11.85 -4.63
N GLN A 131 5.13 -11.47 -3.54
CA GLN A 131 4.13 -12.31 -2.88
C GLN A 131 2.97 -12.62 -3.82
N VAL A 132 2.29 -11.60 -4.35
CA VAL A 132 1.12 -11.80 -5.21
C VAL A 132 1.50 -12.41 -6.56
N TYR A 133 2.66 -12.08 -7.13
CA TYR A 133 3.14 -12.72 -8.34
C TYR A 133 3.36 -14.21 -8.14
N ASN A 134 4.07 -14.61 -7.09
CA ASN A 134 4.37 -16.02 -6.82
C ASN A 134 3.11 -16.85 -6.55
N LEU A 135 2.11 -16.27 -5.89
CA LEU A 135 0.85 -16.96 -5.57
C LEU A 135 -0.07 -17.08 -6.78
N TYR A 136 -0.36 -15.98 -7.46
CA TYR A 136 -1.48 -15.90 -8.40
C TYR A 136 -1.07 -15.88 -9.87
N LEU A 137 0.15 -15.46 -10.19
CA LEU A 137 0.56 -15.21 -11.58
C LEU A 137 1.66 -16.15 -12.07
N ARG A 138 2.69 -16.39 -11.26
CA ARG A 138 3.81 -17.25 -11.65
C ARG A 138 3.42 -18.66 -12.11
N PRO A 139 2.38 -19.32 -11.55
CA PRO A 139 1.96 -20.63 -12.05
C PRO A 139 1.50 -20.61 -13.50
N PHE A 140 0.98 -19.49 -14.00
CA PHE A 140 0.44 -19.32 -15.35
C PHE A 140 1.39 -18.55 -16.27
N TYR A 141 2.17 -17.63 -15.69
CA TYR A 141 3.06 -16.72 -16.41
C TYR A 141 4.49 -16.76 -15.80
N PRO A 142 5.18 -17.92 -15.83
CA PRO A 142 6.51 -18.05 -15.24
C PRO A 142 7.54 -17.21 -16.00
N GLY A 143 8.34 -16.42 -15.26
CA GLY A 143 9.40 -15.60 -15.85
C GLY A 143 8.94 -14.30 -16.51
N SER A 144 7.67 -13.95 -16.39
CA SER A 144 7.13 -12.66 -16.88
C SER A 144 7.78 -11.48 -16.16
N PRO A 145 8.07 -10.39 -16.87
CA PRO A 145 8.49 -9.12 -16.23
C PRO A 145 7.33 -8.54 -15.40
N VAL A 146 7.63 -8.12 -14.17
CA VAL A 146 6.64 -7.64 -13.18
C VAL A 146 6.92 -6.18 -12.85
N PHE A 147 5.90 -5.33 -12.99
CA PHE A 147 5.96 -3.90 -12.67
C PHE A 147 4.84 -3.53 -11.69
N GLY A 148 5.20 -2.70 -10.71
CA GLY A 148 4.21 -2.01 -9.88
C GLY A 148 3.63 -0.81 -10.61
N VAL A 149 2.30 -0.68 -10.64
CA VAL A 149 1.63 0.52 -11.11
C VAL A 149 1.28 1.39 -9.91
N THR A 150 1.74 2.63 -9.91
CA THR A 150 1.40 3.59 -8.86
C THR A 150 0.02 4.17 -9.17
N THR A 151 -0.91 4.00 -8.24
CA THR A 151 -2.28 4.49 -8.27
C THR A 151 -2.59 5.17 -6.94
N PRO A 152 -3.55 6.08 -6.81
CA PRO A 152 -3.78 6.79 -5.54
C PRO A 152 -4.08 5.89 -4.35
N GLU A 153 -4.90 4.85 -4.53
CA GLU A 153 -5.37 3.91 -3.51
C GLU A 153 -5.83 4.61 -2.21
N GLN A 154 -6.47 5.77 -2.37
CA GLN A 154 -7.01 6.57 -1.29
C GLN A 154 -8.50 6.27 -1.09
N PHE A 155 -8.94 6.35 0.16
CA PHE A 155 -10.33 6.16 0.54
C PHE A 155 -10.63 6.97 1.80
N GLN A 156 -11.03 8.23 1.64
CA GLN A 156 -11.39 9.09 2.78
C GLN A 156 -12.60 8.50 3.52
N PRO A 157 -12.61 8.45 4.87
CA PRO A 157 -11.58 8.94 5.80
C PRO A 157 -10.51 7.90 6.17
N PHE A 158 -10.58 6.67 5.66
CA PHE A 158 -9.74 5.54 6.09
C PHE A 158 -8.25 5.72 5.79
N THR A 159 -7.91 6.45 4.73
CA THR A 159 -6.53 6.78 4.37
C THR A 159 -6.10 8.17 4.82
N GLY A 160 -6.89 8.83 5.66
CA GLY A 160 -6.62 10.16 6.19
C GLY A 160 -7.56 11.25 5.66
N ILE A 161 -7.46 12.45 6.25
CA ILE A 161 -8.18 13.66 5.83
C ILE A 161 -7.16 14.81 5.79
N PRO A 162 -7.01 15.52 4.62
CA PRO A 162 -7.71 15.31 3.37
C PRO A 162 -7.12 14.16 2.55
N SER A 163 -7.97 13.34 1.91
CA SER A 163 -7.60 12.38 0.88
C SER A 163 -8.72 12.29 -0.16
N LEU A 164 -8.47 11.59 -1.27
CA LEU A 164 -9.50 11.39 -2.28
C LEU A 164 -10.62 10.50 -1.72
N THR A 165 -11.85 10.75 -2.20
CA THR A 165 -12.96 9.82 -1.99
C THR A 165 -12.73 8.54 -2.80
N PHE A 166 -13.51 7.49 -2.53
CA PHE A 166 -13.36 6.22 -3.25
C PHE A 166 -13.45 6.40 -4.77
N ASP A 167 -14.51 7.03 -5.26
CA ASP A 167 -14.73 7.21 -6.70
C ASP A 167 -13.66 8.08 -7.37
N GLN A 168 -13.21 9.13 -6.68
CA GLN A 168 -12.12 9.99 -7.17
C GLN A 168 -10.80 9.21 -7.30
N SER A 169 -10.50 8.39 -6.30
CA SER A 169 -9.30 7.56 -6.28
C SER A 169 -9.34 6.48 -7.36
N VAL A 170 -10.48 5.81 -7.52
CA VAL A 170 -10.70 4.80 -8.58
C VAL A 170 -10.58 5.43 -9.97
N ALA A 171 -11.17 6.60 -10.18
CA ALA A 171 -11.11 7.30 -11.48
C ALA A 171 -9.67 7.72 -11.84
N ALA A 172 -8.92 8.26 -10.87
CA ALA A 172 -7.52 8.63 -11.08
C ALA A 172 -6.65 7.38 -11.31
N GLY A 173 -6.84 6.32 -10.51
CA GLY A 173 -6.13 5.05 -10.67
C GLY A 173 -6.41 4.39 -12.02
N ALA A 174 -7.64 4.47 -12.55
CA ALA A 174 -7.96 3.96 -13.88
C ALA A 174 -7.20 4.71 -14.98
N ALA A 175 -7.03 6.02 -14.85
CA ALA A 175 -6.22 6.79 -15.81
C ALA A 175 -4.73 6.40 -15.75
N ASP A 176 -4.18 6.18 -14.56
CA ASP A 176 -2.80 5.72 -14.36
C ASP A 176 -2.60 4.30 -14.93
N LEU A 177 -3.54 3.39 -14.67
CA LEU A 177 -3.54 2.04 -15.21
C LEU A 177 -3.66 2.05 -16.74
N HIS A 178 -4.56 2.86 -17.31
CA HIS A 178 -4.70 3.03 -18.75
C HIS A 178 -3.37 3.42 -19.40
N ALA A 179 -2.69 4.43 -18.85
CA ALA A 179 -1.40 4.87 -19.37
C ALA A 179 -0.35 3.74 -19.34
N ALA A 180 -0.32 2.94 -18.24
CA ALA A 180 0.59 1.81 -18.10
C ALA A 180 0.29 0.70 -19.12
N ILE A 181 -0.98 0.31 -19.30
CA ILE A 181 -1.41 -0.69 -20.29
C ILE A 181 -1.02 -0.24 -21.70
N MET A 182 -1.38 0.98 -22.06
CA MET A 182 -1.14 1.49 -23.42
C MET A 182 0.34 1.65 -23.74
N ALA A 183 1.16 1.98 -22.75
CA ALA A 183 2.62 2.03 -22.92
C ALA A 183 3.21 0.64 -23.24
N GLN A 184 2.76 -0.43 -22.57
CA GLN A 184 3.19 -1.79 -22.83
C GLN A 184 2.65 -2.29 -24.19
N HIS A 185 1.40 -2.02 -24.48
CA HIS A 185 0.78 -2.38 -25.74
C HIS A 185 1.50 -1.71 -26.95
N ALA A 186 1.84 -0.42 -26.84
CA ALA A 186 2.60 0.30 -27.85
C ALA A 186 4.03 -0.25 -28.03
N ALA A 187 4.60 -0.86 -26.97
CA ALA A 187 5.88 -1.57 -27.03
C ALA A 187 5.77 -3.00 -27.62
N GLY A 188 4.55 -3.44 -27.98
CA GLY A 188 4.29 -4.76 -28.56
C GLY A 188 4.24 -5.89 -27.53
N HIS A 189 4.00 -5.58 -26.25
CA HIS A 189 3.88 -6.56 -25.19
C HIS A 189 2.42 -6.87 -24.88
N ASP A 190 2.11 -8.15 -24.71
CA ASP A 190 0.87 -8.57 -24.06
C ASP A 190 0.92 -8.22 -22.58
N VAL A 191 -0.24 -7.95 -21.97
CA VAL A 191 -0.33 -7.44 -20.61
C VAL A 191 -1.24 -8.30 -19.75
N VAL A 192 -0.81 -8.59 -18.53
CA VAL A 192 -1.64 -9.15 -17.45
C VAL A 192 -1.70 -8.12 -16.32
N VAL A 193 -2.90 -7.70 -15.94
CA VAL A 193 -3.13 -6.75 -14.85
C VAL A 193 -3.57 -7.51 -13.61
N LEU A 194 -2.94 -7.26 -12.45
CA LEU A 194 -3.44 -7.73 -11.17
C LEU A 194 -3.88 -6.55 -10.31
N GLY A 195 -5.15 -6.60 -9.86
CA GLY A 195 -5.73 -5.68 -8.89
C GLY A 195 -6.20 -6.41 -7.63
N PHE A 196 -6.03 -5.78 -6.46
CA PHE A 196 -6.54 -6.29 -5.19
C PHE A 196 -7.40 -5.24 -4.49
N SER A 197 -8.61 -5.62 -4.04
CA SER A 197 -9.50 -4.72 -3.30
C SER A 197 -9.86 -3.46 -4.12
N GLN A 198 -9.52 -2.27 -3.69
CA GLN A 198 -9.79 -1.02 -4.41
C GLN A 198 -9.20 -1.03 -5.82
N SER A 199 -7.99 -1.56 -6.02
CA SER A 199 -7.42 -1.64 -7.37
C SER A 199 -8.09 -2.69 -8.27
N ALA A 200 -8.85 -3.64 -7.74
CA ALA A 200 -9.76 -4.44 -8.54
C ALA A 200 -10.91 -3.58 -9.09
N SER A 201 -11.41 -2.61 -8.32
CA SER A 201 -12.38 -1.62 -8.81
C SER A 201 -11.75 -0.64 -9.82
N VAL A 202 -10.47 -0.29 -9.67
CA VAL A 202 -9.69 0.45 -10.68
C VAL A 202 -9.63 -0.32 -11.99
N ALA A 203 -9.27 -1.61 -11.95
CA ALA A 203 -9.26 -2.48 -13.13
C ALA A 203 -10.64 -2.60 -13.78
N THR A 204 -11.70 -2.71 -12.97
CA THR A 204 -13.10 -2.72 -13.44
C THR A 204 -13.47 -1.43 -14.17
N ALA A 205 -13.06 -0.27 -13.65
CA ALA A 205 -13.29 1.02 -14.29
C ALA A 205 -12.52 1.11 -15.62
N GLU A 206 -11.27 0.66 -15.67
CA GLU A 206 -10.46 0.60 -16.89
C GLU A 206 -11.07 -0.33 -17.94
N MET A 207 -11.53 -1.52 -17.56
CA MET A 207 -12.23 -2.42 -18.50
C MET A 207 -13.44 -1.74 -19.16
N ARG A 208 -14.23 -0.98 -18.37
CA ARG A 208 -15.39 -0.25 -18.90
C ARG A 208 -14.97 0.89 -19.82
N TYR A 209 -13.90 1.59 -19.48
CA TYR A 209 -13.34 2.63 -20.32
C TYR A 209 -12.85 2.05 -21.65
N LEU A 210 -12.05 0.98 -21.63
CA LEU A 210 -11.58 0.29 -22.84
C LEU A 210 -12.75 -0.24 -23.68
N ALA A 211 -13.84 -0.73 -23.05
CA ALA A 211 -15.04 -1.15 -23.76
C ALA A 211 -15.74 -0.02 -24.53
N SER A 212 -15.59 1.23 -24.07
CA SER A 212 -16.16 2.42 -24.72
C SER A 212 -15.32 2.91 -25.92
N LEU A 213 -14.06 2.47 -26.03
CA LEU A 213 -13.19 2.86 -27.13
C LEU A 213 -13.46 2.05 -28.41
N PRO A 214 -13.20 2.61 -29.60
CA PRO A 214 -13.11 1.86 -30.84
C PRO A 214 -12.13 0.68 -30.74
N VAL A 215 -12.40 -0.41 -31.46
CA VAL A 215 -11.60 -1.64 -31.39
C VAL A 215 -10.14 -1.43 -31.76
N ASP A 216 -9.87 -0.54 -32.69
CA ASP A 216 -8.53 -0.16 -33.18
C ASP A 216 -7.74 0.71 -32.18
N LEU A 217 -8.39 1.24 -31.15
CA LEU A 217 -7.77 2.10 -30.12
C LEU A 217 -7.59 1.42 -28.76
N ARG A 218 -7.76 0.10 -28.71
CA ARG A 218 -7.60 -0.68 -27.47
C ARG A 218 -6.92 -2.02 -27.72
N PRO A 219 -6.24 -2.61 -26.72
CA PRO A 219 -5.72 -3.97 -26.83
C PRO A 219 -6.82 -4.99 -27.11
N GLY A 220 -6.50 -6.03 -27.89
CA GLY A 220 -7.38 -7.18 -28.10
C GLY A 220 -7.50 -8.07 -26.86
N PRO A 221 -8.52 -8.96 -26.81
CA PRO A 221 -8.69 -9.89 -25.68
C PRO A 221 -7.59 -10.97 -25.58
N ASP A 222 -6.80 -11.14 -26.60
CA ASP A 222 -5.59 -11.97 -26.66
C ASP A 222 -4.33 -11.25 -26.16
N GLN A 223 -4.39 -9.93 -26.06
CA GLN A 223 -3.26 -9.06 -25.66
C GLN A 223 -3.38 -8.51 -24.24
N LEU A 224 -4.57 -8.55 -23.63
CA LEU A 224 -4.83 -8.02 -22.31
C LEU A 224 -5.72 -8.97 -21.50
N SER A 225 -5.31 -9.26 -20.27
CA SER A 225 -6.09 -10.07 -19.33
C SER A 225 -5.98 -9.52 -17.91
N PHE A 226 -6.91 -9.95 -17.03
CA PHE A 226 -7.02 -9.43 -15.67
C PHE A 226 -7.07 -10.56 -14.64
N VAL A 227 -6.42 -10.32 -13.50
CA VAL A 227 -6.49 -11.15 -12.29
C VAL A 227 -6.91 -10.26 -11.14
N LEU A 228 -8.07 -10.52 -10.55
CA LEU A 228 -8.66 -9.69 -9.52
C LEU A 228 -8.75 -10.46 -8.20
N LEU A 229 -8.23 -9.87 -7.14
CA LEU A 229 -8.24 -10.45 -5.80
C LEU A 229 -9.19 -9.65 -4.92
N GLY A 230 -10.08 -10.32 -4.20
CA GLY A 230 -11.03 -9.65 -3.31
C GLY A 230 -11.80 -8.52 -4.00
N ASP A 231 -12.30 -8.77 -5.20
CA ASP A 231 -12.94 -7.77 -6.06
C ASP A 231 -14.28 -7.30 -5.50
N PRO A 232 -14.41 -6.01 -5.09
CA PRO A 232 -15.69 -5.47 -4.63
C PRO A 232 -16.77 -5.44 -5.72
N ASN A 233 -16.37 -5.52 -6.98
CA ASN A 233 -17.26 -5.58 -8.14
C ASN A 233 -17.46 -7.01 -8.66
N ASN A 234 -17.02 -8.04 -7.93
CA ASN A 234 -17.21 -9.45 -8.32
C ASN A 234 -18.65 -9.73 -8.74
N PRO A 235 -18.90 -10.23 -9.97
CA PRO A 235 -20.26 -10.52 -10.43
C PRO A 235 -21.03 -11.50 -9.53
N ASN A 236 -20.32 -12.40 -8.84
CA ASN A 236 -20.91 -13.47 -8.02
C ASN A 236 -21.08 -13.12 -6.54
N GLY A 237 -20.73 -11.90 -6.10
CA GLY A 237 -20.84 -11.59 -4.68
C GLY A 237 -20.25 -10.25 -4.26
N GLY A 238 -19.67 -9.50 -5.18
CA GLY A 238 -19.07 -8.21 -4.85
C GLY A 238 -20.07 -7.22 -4.26
N LEU A 239 -19.71 -6.58 -3.17
CA LEU A 239 -20.55 -5.59 -2.48
C LEU A 239 -21.05 -4.51 -3.43
N LEU A 240 -20.16 -3.97 -4.29
CA LEU A 240 -20.50 -2.91 -5.24
C LEU A 240 -21.34 -3.40 -6.42
N ALA A 241 -21.41 -4.72 -6.62
CA ALA A 241 -22.28 -5.34 -7.61
C ALA A 241 -23.68 -5.66 -7.07
N ARG A 242 -23.88 -5.73 -5.73
CA ARG A 242 -25.17 -6.09 -5.11
C ARG A 242 -26.22 -5.00 -5.19
N PHE A 243 -25.82 -3.74 -5.13
CA PHE A 243 -26.75 -2.59 -5.06
C PHE A 243 -26.42 -1.54 -6.11
N PRO A 244 -26.45 -1.85 -7.42
CA PRO A 244 -26.02 -0.92 -8.46
C PRO A 244 -26.81 0.39 -8.41
N GLY A 245 -26.09 1.52 -8.46
CA GLY A 245 -26.66 2.86 -8.43
C GLY A 245 -26.78 3.48 -7.03
N LEU A 246 -26.54 2.72 -5.95
CA LEU A 246 -26.45 3.29 -4.62
C LEU A 246 -25.21 4.20 -4.50
N PHE A 247 -25.38 5.37 -3.94
CA PHE A 247 -24.30 6.31 -3.65
C PHE A 247 -24.22 6.61 -2.15
N VAL A 248 -23.06 6.39 -1.56
CA VAL A 248 -22.78 6.69 -0.16
C VAL A 248 -22.00 8.01 -0.08
N GLN A 249 -22.73 9.10 0.08
CA GLN A 249 -22.20 10.47 0.01
C GLN A 249 -21.01 10.74 0.95
N PRO A 250 -20.99 10.33 2.25
CA PRO A 250 -19.85 10.60 3.12
C PRO A 250 -18.53 9.95 2.67
N LEU A 251 -18.61 8.88 1.90
CA LEU A 251 -17.47 8.13 1.39
C LEU A 251 -17.13 8.49 -0.07
N GLY A 252 -18.04 9.22 -0.74
CA GLY A 252 -17.97 9.42 -2.19
C GLY A 252 -17.79 8.10 -2.92
N LEU A 253 -18.64 7.11 -2.55
CA LEU A 253 -18.58 5.74 -3.05
C LEU A 253 -19.86 5.41 -3.79
N THR A 254 -19.74 5.10 -5.07
CA THR A 254 -20.81 4.61 -5.90
C THR A 254 -20.75 3.09 -6.04
N PHE A 255 -21.88 2.43 -5.83
CA PHE A 255 -22.04 1.01 -6.17
C PHE A 255 -22.21 0.90 -7.68
N ASN A 256 -21.11 0.82 -8.36
CA ASN A 256 -21.03 0.97 -9.81
C ASN A 256 -21.28 -0.33 -10.60
N GLY A 257 -21.69 -1.42 -9.92
CA GLY A 257 -22.08 -2.67 -10.54
C GLY A 257 -20.92 -3.64 -10.80
N ALA A 258 -21.22 -4.74 -11.50
CA ALA A 258 -20.31 -5.85 -11.67
C ALA A 258 -19.14 -5.56 -12.63
N THR A 259 -17.99 -6.21 -12.39
CA THR A 259 -16.85 -6.27 -13.31
C THR A 259 -17.31 -6.89 -14.65
N PRO A 260 -16.98 -6.28 -15.81
CA PRO A 260 -17.30 -6.83 -17.10
C PRO A 260 -16.67 -8.21 -17.31
N SER A 261 -17.45 -9.16 -17.84
CA SER A 261 -17.00 -10.54 -18.07
C SER A 261 -16.87 -10.93 -19.54
N ASN A 262 -17.13 -10.01 -20.46
CA ASN A 262 -17.31 -10.31 -21.87
C ASN A 262 -16.28 -9.68 -22.81
N LEU A 263 -15.36 -8.85 -22.30
CA LEU A 263 -14.39 -8.15 -23.15
C LEU A 263 -12.99 -8.75 -23.04
N TYR A 264 -12.51 -8.98 -21.83
CA TYR A 264 -11.17 -9.50 -21.55
C TYR A 264 -11.22 -10.76 -20.70
N PRO A 265 -10.29 -11.73 -20.91
CA PRO A 265 -10.12 -12.84 -19.98
C PRO A 265 -9.87 -12.30 -18.57
N THR A 266 -10.72 -12.69 -17.63
CA THR A 266 -10.66 -12.21 -16.25
C THR A 266 -10.79 -13.36 -15.29
N THR A 267 -9.81 -13.52 -14.39
CA THR A 267 -9.85 -14.48 -13.29
C THR A 267 -10.07 -13.71 -11.98
N VAL A 268 -11.10 -14.11 -11.22
CA VAL A 268 -11.41 -13.49 -9.92
C VAL A 268 -11.16 -14.51 -8.82
N TYR A 269 -10.27 -14.17 -7.89
CA TYR A 269 -10.05 -14.94 -6.67
C TYR A 269 -10.81 -14.30 -5.52
N THR A 270 -11.68 -15.06 -4.90
CA THR A 270 -12.52 -14.60 -3.79
C THR A 270 -12.38 -15.56 -2.63
N ARG A 271 -12.01 -15.05 -1.46
CA ARG A 271 -12.10 -15.82 -0.22
C ARG A 271 -13.54 -15.90 0.24
N GLN A 272 -13.96 -17.10 0.65
CA GLN A 272 -15.24 -17.28 1.29
C GLN A 272 -15.38 -16.34 2.50
N TYR A 273 -16.52 -15.70 2.60
CA TYR A 273 -16.85 -14.71 3.64
C TYR A 273 -16.11 -13.37 3.56
N ASP A 274 -15.33 -13.11 2.51
CA ASP A 274 -14.80 -11.75 2.26
C ASP A 274 -15.96 -10.79 1.98
N GLY A 275 -16.30 -9.95 2.95
CA GLY A 275 -17.49 -9.09 2.84
C GLY A 275 -17.44 -8.01 1.75
N PHE A 276 -16.27 -7.74 1.14
CA PHE A 276 -16.20 -6.91 -0.05
C PHE A 276 -16.44 -7.72 -1.34
N ALA A 277 -15.93 -8.95 -1.44
CA ALA A 277 -15.94 -9.74 -2.66
C ALA A 277 -16.98 -10.88 -2.65
N ASP A 278 -17.50 -11.26 -1.47
CA ASP A 278 -18.47 -12.33 -1.22
C ASP A 278 -19.56 -11.88 -0.25
N PHE A 279 -20.23 -10.77 -0.59
CA PHE A 279 -21.33 -10.22 0.20
C PHE A 279 -22.62 -11.04 0.01
N PRO A 280 -23.41 -11.27 1.07
CA PRO A 280 -24.64 -12.05 1.01
C PRO A 280 -25.63 -11.56 -0.06
N GLN A 281 -26.30 -12.53 -0.69
CA GLN A 281 -27.31 -12.23 -1.71
C GLN A 281 -28.59 -11.64 -1.12
N TYR A 282 -28.90 -11.99 0.12
CA TYR A 282 -30.11 -11.57 0.82
C TYR A 282 -29.77 -10.60 1.96
N PRO A 283 -29.93 -9.28 1.77
CA PRO A 283 -29.52 -8.27 2.75
C PRO A 283 -30.33 -8.23 4.04
N LEU A 284 -31.36 -9.07 4.16
CA LEU A 284 -32.12 -9.27 5.40
C LEU A 284 -31.69 -10.52 6.18
N ASN A 285 -30.67 -11.22 5.72
CA ASN A 285 -30.08 -12.34 6.43
C ASN A 285 -29.00 -11.82 7.40
N ILE A 286 -29.47 -11.27 8.54
CA ILE A 286 -28.60 -10.63 9.54
C ILE A 286 -27.39 -11.51 9.96
N PRO A 287 -27.53 -12.83 10.19
CA PRO A 287 -26.35 -13.66 10.49
C PRO A 287 -25.32 -13.69 9.37
N ALA A 288 -25.75 -13.75 8.10
CA ALA A 288 -24.84 -13.74 6.97
C ALA A 288 -24.20 -12.37 6.78
N ASP A 289 -24.95 -11.27 7.00
CA ASP A 289 -24.44 -9.90 6.90
C ASP A 289 -23.40 -9.62 7.99
N LEU A 290 -23.63 -10.07 9.22
CA LEU A 290 -22.65 -9.98 10.31
C LEU A 290 -21.39 -10.79 9.99
N ASN A 291 -21.54 -11.96 9.41
CA ASN A 291 -20.39 -12.78 8.99
C ASN A 291 -19.58 -12.08 7.90
N ALA A 292 -20.25 -11.47 6.92
CA ALA A 292 -19.59 -10.69 5.87
C ALA A 292 -18.83 -9.46 6.45
N LEU A 293 -19.42 -8.75 7.41
CA LEU A 293 -18.74 -7.65 8.10
C LEU A 293 -17.49 -8.12 8.86
N LEU A 294 -17.57 -9.26 9.54
CA LEU A 294 -16.41 -9.89 10.17
C LEU A 294 -15.39 -10.34 9.12
N GLY A 295 -15.83 -10.85 7.99
CA GLY A 295 -14.99 -11.25 6.87
C GLY A 295 -14.21 -10.09 6.22
N ILE A 296 -14.76 -8.87 6.22
CA ILE A 296 -14.00 -7.67 5.83
C ILE A 296 -12.74 -7.52 6.70
N TYR A 297 -12.86 -7.76 7.99
CA TYR A 297 -11.75 -7.62 8.93
C TYR A 297 -10.78 -8.81 8.89
N TYR A 298 -11.30 -10.05 8.88
CA TYR A 298 -10.50 -11.26 9.07
C TYR A 298 -10.07 -11.95 7.77
N ALA A 299 -10.82 -11.78 6.67
CA ALA A 299 -10.55 -12.47 5.42
C ALA A 299 -9.98 -11.55 4.33
N HIS A 300 -10.51 -10.32 4.20
CA HIS A 300 -10.19 -9.46 3.07
C HIS A 300 -8.71 -9.05 2.99
N GLY A 301 -8.05 -8.81 4.12
CA GLY A 301 -6.63 -8.39 4.14
C GLY A 301 -5.60 -9.49 3.88
N THR A 302 -6.01 -10.75 3.72
CA THR A 302 -5.12 -11.91 3.81
C THR A 302 -4.76 -12.57 2.48
N TYR A 303 -5.20 -12.06 1.33
CA TYR A 303 -4.90 -12.64 0.00
C TYR A 303 -3.40 -12.76 -0.30
N GLN A 304 -2.58 -11.87 0.21
CA GLN A 304 -1.12 -11.90 0.03
C GLN A 304 -0.42 -12.94 0.93
N GLU A 305 -1.12 -13.53 1.89
CA GLU A 305 -0.59 -14.46 2.89
C GLU A 305 -1.05 -15.91 2.67
N LEU A 306 -1.90 -16.14 1.65
CA LEU A 306 -2.43 -17.48 1.37
C LEU A 306 -1.30 -18.45 0.99
N THR A 307 -1.40 -19.65 1.48
CA THR A 307 -0.57 -20.77 1.04
C THR A 307 -1.36 -21.62 0.03
N ARG A 308 -0.65 -22.34 -0.86
CA ARG A 308 -1.28 -23.22 -1.87
C ARG A 308 -2.20 -24.30 -1.27
N SER A 309 -2.16 -24.53 0.03
CA SER A 309 -3.04 -25.47 0.72
C SER A 309 -4.39 -24.86 1.12
N GLU A 310 -4.57 -23.57 0.88
CA GLU A 310 -5.77 -22.81 1.27
C GLU A 310 -6.54 -22.25 0.05
N GLU A 311 -6.13 -22.65 -1.17
CA GLU A 311 -6.79 -22.34 -2.43
C GLU A 311 -7.97 -23.30 -2.74
#